data_268344bb1f61920f71c5342d0f4f8571
#
_entry.id   268344bb1f61920f71c5342d0f4f8571
#
_cell.length_a   1.000
_cell.length_b   1.000
_cell.length_c   1.000
_cell.angle_alpha   90.00
_cell.angle_beta   90.00
_cell.angle_gamma   90.00
#
_symmetry.space_group_name_H-M   'P 1'
#
loop_
_entity.id
_entity.type
_entity.pdbx_description
1 polymer ?
#
loop_
_entity_poly.entity_id
_entity_poly.type
_entity_poly.pdbx_seq_one_letter_code
_entity_poly.pdbx_strand_id
1 'polypeptide(L)' 'MTTQQAIKILEAYNKWRQGADTPMQKPSDITRALEVVIDVLKNRSKK' A
#
# COMPACT_ATOMS: atom_id res chain seq x y z
N MET A 1 10.10 4.16 3.64
CA MET A 1 8.83 4.46 2.94
C MET A 1 7.91 5.24 3.87
N THR A 2 7.34 6.34 3.39
CA THR A 2 6.37 7.10 4.18
C THR A 2 4.98 6.49 4.05
N THR A 3 4.09 6.84 4.99
CA THR A 3 2.70 6.39 4.93
C THR A 3 2.02 6.82 3.63
N GLN A 4 2.28 8.05 3.18
CA GLN A 4 1.70 8.54 1.94
C GLN A 4 2.20 7.77 0.73
N GLN A 5 3.48 7.42 0.71
CA GLN A 5 4.03 6.58 -0.35
C GLN A 5 3.39 5.20 -0.35
N ALA A 6 3.20 4.63 0.84
CA ALA A 6 2.55 3.33 0.97
C ALA A 6 1.12 3.37 0.43
N ILE A 7 0.38 4.42 0.76
CA ILE A 7 -0.99 4.58 0.27
C ILE A 7 -1.01 4.66 -1.25
N LYS A 8 -0.11 5.44 -1.85
CA LYS A 8 -0.05 5.56 -3.31
C LYS A 8 0.24 4.23 -3.98
N ILE A 9 1.17 3.47 -3.42
CA ILE A 9 1.51 2.15 -3.96
C ILE A 9 0.31 1.22 -3.91
N LEU A 10 -0.38 1.19 -2.78
CA LEU A 10 -1.53 0.31 -2.61
C LEU A 10 -2.71 0.73 -3.49
N GLU A 11 -2.93 2.03 -3.65
CA GLU A 11 -3.97 2.53 -4.54
C GLU A 11 -3.70 2.15 -5.99
N ALA A 12 -2.45 2.30 -6.43
CA ALA A 12 -2.06 1.91 -7.79
C ALA A 12 -2.23 0.41 -8.00
N TYR A 13 -1.82 -0.38 -7.01
CA TYR A 13 -1.98 -1.83 -7.08
C TYR A 13 -3.45 -2.22 -7.17
N ASN A 14 -4.28 -1.60 -6.35
CA ASN A 14 -5.71 -1.89 -6.34
C ASN A 14 -6.36 -1.55 -7.68
N LYS A 15 -5.99 -0.42 -8.26
CA LYS A 15 -6.48 -0.04 -9.58
C LYS A 15 -6.04 -1.03 -10.65
N TRP A 16 -4.81 -1.49 -10.58
CA TRP A 16 -4.30 -2.49 -11.51
C TRP A 16 -5.13 -3.78 -11.41
N ARG A 17 -5.44 -4.22 -10.18
CA ARG A 17 -6.27 -5.40 -9.98
C ARG A 17 -7.68 -5.25 -10.55
N GLN A 18 -8.18 -4.02 -10.57
CA GLN A 18 -9.52 -3.73 -11.09
C GLN A 18 -9.53 -3.57 -12.62
N GLY A 19 -8.39 -3.77 -13.26
CA GLY A 19 -8.28 -3.71 -14.70
C GLY A 19 -7.81 -2.40 -15.27
N ALA A 20 -7.30 -1.49 -14.42
CA ALA A 20 -6.75 -0.24 -14.91
C ALA A 20 -5.48 -0.50 -15.73
N ASP A 21 -5.25 0.34 -16.72
CA ASP A 21 -4.10 0.23 -17.62
C ASP A 21 -2.88 0.89 -16.96
N THR A 22 -2.40 0.29 -15.88
CA THR A 22 -1.23 0.76 -15.15
C THR A 22 -0.26 -0.39 -14.96
N PRO A 23 1.05 -0.11 -14.82
CA PRO A 23 2.01 -1.18 -14.56
C PRO A 23 1.80 -1.78 -13.17
N MET A 24 2.08 -3.08 -13.07
CA MET A 24 2.01 -3.77 -11.80
C MET A 24 3.13 -3.28 -10.87
N GLN A 25 2.78 -3.07 -9.61
CA GLN A 25 3.77 -2.71 -8.60
C GLN A 25 4.63 -3.93 -8.27
N LYS A 26 5.86 -3.67 -7.83
CA LYS A 26 6.75 -4.75 -7.42
C LYS A 26 6.21 -5.42 -6.16
N PRO A 27 6.26 -6.76 -6.09
CA PRO A 27 5.76 -7.45 -4.89
C PRO A 27 6.43 -6.99 -3.59
N SER A 28 7.74 -6.70 -3.63
CA SER A 28 8.44 -6.21 -2.45
C SER A 28 7.92 -4.84 -2.01
N ASP A 29 7.60 -3.97 -2.95
CA ASP A 29 7.03 -2.66 -2.63
C ASP A 29 5.65 -2.80 -2.03
N ILE A 30 4.84 -3.70 -2.57
CA ILE A 30 3.50 -3.98 -2.05
C ILE A 30 3.60 -4.48 -0.61
N THR A 31 4.50 -5.41 -0.34
CA THR A 31 4.71 -5.94 1.00
C THR A 31 5.09 -4.84 1.98
N ARG A 32 6.04 -3.98 1.60
CA ARG A 32 6.45 -2.86 2.45
C ARG A 32 5.31 -1.88 2.68
N ALA A 33 4.55 -1.58 1.63
CA ALA A 33 3.41 -0.67 1.76
C ALA A 33 2.37 -1.23 2.72
N LEU A 34 2.08 -2.52 2.63
CA LEU A 34 1.15 -3.17 3.54
C LEU A 34 1.66 -3.12 4.98
N GLU A 35 2.93 -3.38 5.19
CA GLU A 35 3.52 -3.34 6.53
C GLU A 35 3.40 -1.94 7.14
N VAL A 36 3.70 -0.91 6.35
CA VAL A 36 3.61 0.47 6.83
C VAL A 36 2.17 0.82 7.20
N VAL A 37 1.22 0.50 6.34
CA VAL A 37 -0.19 0.82 6.58
C VAL A 37 -0.73 0.04 7.77
N ILE A 38 -0.41 -1.24 7.86
CA ILE A 38 -0.86 -2.07 8.97
C ILE A 38 -0.31 -1.53 10.29
N ASP A 39 0.96 -1.15 10.32
CA ASP A 39 1.58 -0.60 11.50
C ASP A 39 0.88 0.69 11.96
N VAL A 40 0.62 1.58 11.02
CA VAL A 40 -0.07 2.83 11.31
C VAL A 40 -1.48 2.55 11.88
N LEU A 41 -2.20 1.64 11.25
CA LEU A 41 -3.57 1.32 11.71
C LEU A 41 -3.57 0.67 13.09
N LYS A 42 -2.63 -0.22 13.36
CA LYS A 42 -2.52 -0.84 14.67
C LYS A 42 -2.21 0.18 15.73
N ASN A 43 -1.30 1.11 15.44
CA ASN A 43 -0.95 2.16 16.40
C ASN A 43 -2.13 3.09 16.67
N ARG A 44 -2.92 3.38 15.65
CA ARG A 44 -4.08 4.26 15.81
C ARG A 44 -5.21 3.60 16.62
N SER A 45 -5.39 2.29 16.47
CA SER A 45 -6.44 1.58 17.19
C SER A 45 -5.99 1.14 18.59
N LYS A 46 -4.71 1.24 18.88
CA LYS A 46 -4.17 0.89 20.19
C LYS A 46 -4.37 2.04 21.17
N LYS A 47 -5.08 1.82 22.20
CA LYS A 47 -5.30 2.80 23.26
C LYS A 47 -4.73 2.33 24.58
#